data_7c3c1bd0ab28eddafa6b0b20e07aeccd
#
_entry.id   7c3c1bd0ab28eddafa6b0b20e07aeccd
#
_cell.length_a   1.000
_cell.length_b   1.000
_cell.length_c   1.000
_cell.angle_alpha   90.00
_cell.angle_beta   90.00
_cell.angle_gamma   90.00
#
_symmetry.space_group_name_H-M   'P 1'
#
loop_
_entity.id
_entity.type
_entity.pdbx_description
1 polymer ?
#
loop_
_entity_poly.entity_id
_entity_poly.type
_entity_poly.pdbx_seq_one_letter_code
_entity_poly.pdbx_strand_id
1 'polypeptide(L)'
;MKKTLIAMGVLGAFSSLAFAASNVTLYGIIEEGVIVQKAKHGDNKVELNSGFDQGSRWGIKGVEDLGNGYSAGFVLEQGFNADHGNEATSGKAFNRESFLYVKGGFGSFGFGRTGALSFAQTQAILT
;
A
#
# COMPACT_ATOMS: atom_id res chain seq x y z
N MET A 1 -3.45 41.32 -1.52
CA MET A 1 -4.78 40.94 -2.00
C MET A 1 -4.78 40.16 -3.32
N LYS A 2 -4.05 40.56 -4.36
CA LYS A 2 -4.05 39.82 -5.65
C LYS A 2 -3.51 38.39 -5.59
N LYS A 3 -2.52 38.12 -4.74
CA LYS A 3 -1.94 36.78 -4.58
C LYS A 3 -2.87 35.79 -3.88
N THR A 4 -3.70 36.26 -2.96
CA THR A 4 -4.68 35.46 -2.23
C THR A 4 -5.87 35.08 -3.11
N LEU A 5 -6.28 35.94 -4.02
CA LEU A 5 -7.34 35.66 -4.99
C LEU A 5 -6.92 34.61 -6.02
N ILE A 6 -5.65 34.59 -6.44
CA ILE A 6 -5.11 33.55 -7.34
C ILE A 6 -5.06 32.20 -6.62
N ALA A 7 -4.64 32.14 -5.35
CA ALA A 7 -4.61 30.92 -4.56
C ALA A 7 -6.03 30.34 -4.33
N MET A 8 -7.03 31.19 -4.06
CA MET A 8 -8.42 30.76 -3.98
C MET A 8 -8.99 30.28 -5.32
N GLY A 9 -8.61 30.92 -6.42
CA GLY A 9 -9.04 30.50 -7.76
C GLY A 9 -8.47 29.13 -8.16
N VAL A 10 -7.24 28.84 -7.80
CA VAL A 10 -6.61 27.52 -8.05
C VAL A 10 -7.23 26.44 -7.17
N LEU A 11 -7.46 26.69 -5.89
CA LEU A 11 -8.14 25.75 -5.00
C LEU A 11 -9.60 25.49 -5.43
N GLY A 12 -10.32 26.49 -5.91
CA GLY A 12 -11.68 26.35 -6.44
C GLY A 12 -11.75 25.56 -7.76
N ALA A 13 -10.73 25.66 -8.61
CA ALA A 13 -10.66 24.90 -9.86
C ALA A 13 -10.45 23.39 -9.65
N PHE A 14 -9.80 22.99 -8.55
CA PHE A 14 -9.61 21.57 -8.20
C PHE A 14 -10.81 20.97 -7.46
N SER A 15 -11.68 21.77 -6.85
CA SER A 15 -12.84 21.27 -6.12
C SER A 15 -13.98 20.76 -7.02
N SER A 16 -13.99 21.11 -8.29
CA SER A 16 -15.00 20.64 -9.27
C SER A 16 -14.64 19.30 -9.94
N LEU A 17 -13.44 18.77 -9.71
CA LEU A 17 -12.99 17.47 -10.24
C LEU A 17 -13.26 16.27 -9.32
N ALA A 18 -13.93 16.50 -8.19
CA ALA A 18 -14.16 15.48 -7.16
C ALA A 18 -15.37 14.57 -7.42
N PHE A 19 -15.86 14.46 -8.65
CA PHE A 19 -16.98 13.58 -9.03
C PHE A 19 -16.60 12.41 -9.95
N ALA A 20 -15.32 12.19 -10.21
CA ALA A 20 -14.90 10.90 -10.69
C ALA A 20 -14.96 9.91 -9.50
N ALA A 21 -15.69 8.82 -9.64
CA ALA A 21 -15.77 7.79 -8.60
C ALA A 21 -14.37 7.26 -8.34
N SER A 22 -13.70 7.81 -7.34
CA SER A 22 -12.36 7.35 -6.94
C SER A 22 -12.51 5.92 -6.43
N ASN A 23 -11.98 4.96 -7.16
CA ASN A 23 -11.97 3.56 -6.78
C ASN A 23 -10.89 3.32 -5.73
N VAL A 24 -11.21 3.62 -4.48
CA VAL A 24 -10.36 3.29 -3.34
C VAL A 24 -10.76 1.94 -2.78
N THR A 25 -9.80 1.03 -2.68
CA THR A 25 -9.98 -0.32 -2.16
C THR A 25 -9.16 -0.50 -0.89
N LEU A 26 -9.80 -0.92 0.19
CA LEU A 26 -9.15 -1.46 1.37
C LEU A 26 -8.94 -2.96 1.16
N TYR A 27 -7.74 -3.46 1.45
CA TYR A 27 -7.41 -4.88 1.34
C TYR A 27 -6.47 -5.31 2.46
N GLY A 28 -6.32 -6.62 2.66
CA GLY A 28 -5.37 -7.15 3.63
C GLY A 28 -5.38 -8.67 3.69
N ILE A 29 -4.39 -9.18 4.40
CA ILE A 29 -4.22 -10.58 4.72
C ILE A 29 -3.82 -10.65 6.19
N ILE A 30 -4.45 -11.54 6.94
CA ILE A 30 -4.05 -11.90 8.30
C ILE A 30 -3.70 -13.38 8.28
N GLU A 31 -2.48 -13.68 8.70
CA GLU A 31 -2.00 -15.06 8.81
C GLU A 31 -1.41 -15.26 10.19
N GLU A 32 -1.95 -16.24 10.89
CA GLU A 32 -1.45 -16.68 12.18
C GLU A 32 -1.42 -18.20 12.25
N GLY A 33 -0.49 -18.72 13.00
CA GLY A 33 -0.36 -20.15 13.23
C GLY A 33 0.22 -20.47 14.59
N VAL A 34 -0.01 -21.72 15.02
CA VAL A 34 0.54 -22.25 16.26
C VAL A 34 1.75 -23.12 15.94
N ILE A 35 2.91 -22.77 16.51
CA ILE A 35 4.10 -23.61 16.47
C ILE A 35 4.14 -24.47 17.72
N VAL A 36 4.27 -25.79 17.51
CA VAL A 36 4.54 -26.74 18.57
C VAL A 36 5.93 -27.31 18.36
N GLN A 37 6.87 -26.93 19.19
CA GLN A 37 8.23 -27.46 19.19
C GLN A 37 8.39 -28.50 20.31
N LYS A 38 8.79 -29.71 19.95
CA LYS A 38 9.13 -30.76 20.89
C LYS A 38 10.65 -30.88 20.99
N ALA A 39 11.18 -30.55 22.14
CA ALA A 39 12.61 -30.73 22.40
C ALA A 39 12.90 -32.14 22.85
N LYS A 40 13.97 -32.76 22.30
CA LYS A 40 14.40 -34.12 22.68
C LYS A 40 14.97 -34.18 24.09
N HIS A 41 15.52 -33.04 24.58
CA HIS A 41 16.09 -32.89 25.92
C HIS A 41 15.81 -31.45 26.44
N GLY A 42 14.53 -31.08 26.61
CA GLY A 42 14.14 -29.77 27.09
C GLY A 42 12.63 -29.61 27.12
N ASP A 43 12.17 -28.42 27.43
CA ASP A 43 10.76 -28.11 27.52
C ASP A 43 10.11 -28.00 26.13
N ASN A 44 8.89 -28.51 26.01
CA ASN A 44 8.09 -28.30 24.83
C ASN A 44 7.64 -26.83 24.78
N LYS A 45 7.70 -26.24 23.61
CA LYS A 45 7.29 -24.85 23.37
C LYS A 45 6.07 -24.81 22.46
N VAL A 46 5.08 -24.04 22.89
CA VAL A 46 3.89 -23.73 22.08
C VAL A 46 3.86 -22.22 21.93
N GLU A 47 3.86 -21.74 20.71
CA GLU A 47 3.85 -20.30 20.39
C GLU A 47 2.79 -20.01 19.34
N LEU A 48 2.11 -18.88 19.52
CA LEU A 48 1.38 -18.23 18.44
C LEU A 48 2.38 -17.39 17.64
N ASN A 49 2.33 -17.46 16.33
CA ASN A 49 3.25 -16.70 15.47
C ASN A 49 2.54 -16.24 14.20
N SER A 50 2.96 -15.10 13.69
CA SER A 50 2.38 -14.47 12.51
C SER A 50 3.32 -14.57 11.32
N GLY A 51 2.75 -14.74 10.11
CA GLY A 51 3.50 -14.61 8.87
C GLY A 51 4.40 -15.77 8.50
N PHE A 52 3.90 -17.00 8.56
CA PHE A 52 4.66 -18.20 8.14
C PHE A 52 4.92 -18.25 6.63
N ASP A 53 3.91 -17.97 5.85
CA ASP A 53 3.95 -18.00 4.38
C ASP A 53 3.76 -16.60 3.81
N GLN A 54 2.75 -15.89 4.30
CA GLN A 54 2.39 -14.54 3.88
C GLN A 54 2.45 -13.60 5.07
N GLY A 55 3.32 -12.61 5.06
CA GLY A 55 3.32 -11.59 6.12
C GLY A 55 1.97 -10.90 6.24
N SER A 56 1.43 -10.86 7.46
CA SER A 56 0.18 -10.15 7.76
C SER A 56 0.30 -8.68 7.37
N ARG A 57 -0.69 -8.17 6.65
CA ARG A 57 -0.67 -6.81 6.10
C ARG A 57 -2.06 -6.28 5.83
N TRP A 58 -2.18 -4.98 5.81
CA TRP A 58 -3.34 -4.27 5.30
C TRP A 58 -2.89 -3.09 4.46
N GLY A 59 -3.73 -2.63 3.55
CA GLY A 59 -3.40 -1.51 2.68
C GLY A 59 -4.62 -0.87 2.07
N ILE A 60 -4.40 0.30 1.53
CA ILE A 60 -5.34 1.01 0.68
C ILE A 60 -4.68 1.31 -0.65
N LYS A 61 -5.44 1.14 -1.71
CA LYS A 61 -5.03 1.51 -3.06
C LYS A 61 -6.16 2.24 -3.76
N GLY A 62 -5.80 3.15 -4.61
CA GLY A 62 -6.76 3.89 -5.41
C GLY A 62 -6.22 4.21 -6.78
N VAL A 63 -7.13 4.40 -7.72
CA VAL A 63 -6.82 4.84 -9.07
C VAL A 63 -7.86 5.85 -9.53
N GLU A 64 -7.40 6.89 -10.21
CA GLU A 64 -8.21 7.94 -10.81
C GLU A 64 -7.96 7.95 -12.31
N ASP A 65 -9.03 7.92 -13.09
CA ASP A 65 -8.97 8.13 -14.53
C ASP A 65 -8.92 9.64 -14.81
N LEU A 66 -7.83 10.09 -15.43
CA LEU A 66 -7.61 11.49 -15.78
C LEU A 66 -8.14 11.82 -17.20
N GLY A 67 -8.71 10.84 -17.89
CA GLY A 67 -9.16 10.96 -19.27
C GLY A 67 -8.02 10.82 -20.28
N ASN A 68 -8.39 10.72 -21.56
CA ASN A 68 -7.46 10.61 -22.69
C ASN A 68 -6.42 9.46 -22.56
N GLY A 69 -6.76 8.39 -21.83
CA GLY A 69 -5.87 7.26 -21.59
C GLY A 69 -4.81 7.48 -20.52
N TYR A 70 -4.97 8.54 -19.70
CA TYR A 70 -4.12 8.80 -18.54
C TYR A 70 -4.82 8.41 -17.24
N SER A 71 -4.06 7.88 -16.30
CA SER A 71 -4.54 7.58 -14.95
C SER A 71 -3.46 7.88 -13.92
N ALA A 72 -3.88 8.22 -12.71
CA ALA A 72 -3.00 8.31 -11.56
C ALA A 72 -3.49 7.37 -10.46
N GLY A 73 -2.59 6.80 -9.68
CA GLY A 73 -2.97 5.92 -8.60
C GLY A 73 -1.94 5.87 -7.49
N PHE A 74 -2.35 5.29 -6.37
CA PHE A 74 -1.49 5.12 -5.20
C PHE A 74 -1.67 3.75 -4.56
N VAL A 75 -0.66 3.32 -3.83
CA VAL A 75 -0.69 2.15 -2.96
C VAL A 75 -0.01 2.50 -1.65
N LEU A 76 -0.70 2.25 -0.54
CA LEU A 76 -0.16 2.34 0.81
C LEU A 76 -0.40 0.99 1.48
N GLU A 77 0.67 0.30 1.90
CA GLU A 77 0.58 -1.03 2.51
C GLU A 77 1.47 -1.12 3.76
N GLN A 78 0.86 -1.51 4.87
CA GLN A 78 1.51 -1.73 6.15
C GLN A 78 1.55 -3.20 6.50
N GLY A 79 2.73 -3.71 6.85
CA GLY A 79 2.91 -5.00 7.47
C GLY A 79 2.76 -4.91 9.00
N PHE A 80 2.20 -5.92 9.61
CA PHE A 80 2.05 -6.01 11.05
C PHE A 80 2.21 -7.46 11.53
N ASN A 81 2.50 -7.62 12.81
CA ASN A 81 2.52 -8.91 13.48
C ASN A 81 1.16 -9.12 14.15
N ALA A 82 0.39 -10.05 13.61
CA ALA A 82 -0.98 -10.25 14.03
C ALA A 82 -1.06 -10.83 15.47
N ASP A 83 -0.08 -11.62 15.87
CA ASP A 83 0.06 -12.21 17.19
C ASP A 83 0.26 -11.17 18.32
N HIS A 84 0.88 -10.03 18.01
CA HIS A 84 1.17 -8.97 18.99
C HIS A 84 0.49 -7.64 18.67
N GLY A 85 -0.05 -7.46 17.46
CA GLY A 85 -0.71 -6.23 17.02
C GLY A 85 0.23 -5.06 16.78
N ASN A 86 1.55 -5.30 16.67
CA ASN A 86 2.53 -4.26 16.42
C ASN A 86 2.93 -4.17 14.95
N GLU A 87 3.58 -3.05 14.57
CA GLU A 87 4.13 -2.86 13.23
C GLU A 87 5.20 -3.93 12.92
N ALA A 88 5.20 -4.49 11.72
CA ALA A 88 6.25 -5.41 11.27
C ALA A 88 7.63 -4.75 11.20
N THR A 89 7.68 -3.42 11.05
CA THR A 89 8.90 -2.62 11.11
C THR A 89 8.63 -1.41 12.00
N SER A 90 9.21 -1.39 13.18
CA SER A 90 9.01 -0.33 14.18
C SER A 90 9.28 1.06 13.60
N GLY A 91 8.35 2.00 13.88
CA GLY A 91 8.45 3.39 13.46
C GLY A 91 8.25 3.63 11.97
N LYS A 92 7.72 2.65 11.23
CA LYS A 92 7.47 2.76 9.80
C LYS A 92 6.05 2.34 9.45
N ALA A 93 5.12 3.29 9.52
CA ALA A 93 3.85 3.15 8.85
C ALA A 93 4.08 2.92 7.35
N PHE A 94 3.27 2.09 6.72
CA PHE A 94 3.40 1.73 5.31
C PHE A 94 4.80 1.22 4.92
N ASN A 95 5.36 0.37 5.77
CA ASN A 95 6.71 -0.19 5.59
C ASN A 95 6.87 -1.07 4.35
N ARG A 96 5.76 -1.52 3.75
CA ARG A 96 5.75 -2.37 2.56
C ARG A 96 5.65 -1.55 1.28
N GLU A 97 4.57 -0.79 1.12
CA GLU A 97 4.34 0.07 -0.04
C GLU A 97 3.92 1.47 0.42
N SER A 98 4.50 2.49 -0.20
CA SER A 98 4.08 3.89 -0.08
C SER A 98 4.42 4.56 -1.40
N PHE A 99 3.54 4.41 -2.39
CA PHE A 99 3.88 4.58 -3.79
C PHE A 99 2.76 5.32 -4.53
N LEU A 100 3.15 6.28 -5.35
CA LEU A 100 2.29 7.01 -6.28
C LEU A 100 2.76 6.76 -7.70
N TYR A 101 1.83 6.64 -8.65
CA TYR A 101 2.15 6.43 -10.05
C TYR A 101 1.22 7.17 -10.99
N VAL A 102 1.72 7.44 -12.20
CA VAL A 102 0.95 7.95 -13.33
C VAL A 102 1.16 7.00 -14.52
N LYS A 103 0.10 6.65 -15.22
CA LYS A 103 0.10 5.84 -16.44
C LYS A 103 -0.44 6.64 -17.62
N GLY A 104 0.03 6.31 -18.81
CA GLY A 104 -0.42 6.89 -20.06
C GLY A 104 0.17 6.16 -21.26
N GLY A 105 0.01 6.71 -22.46
CA GLY A 105 0.60 6.15 -23.68
C GLY A 105 2.13 6.05 -23.67
N PHE A 106 2.79 6.74 -22.74
CA PHE A 106 4.24 6.65 -22.50
C PHE A 106 4.65 5.46 -21.61
N GLY A 107 3.70 4.69 -21.07
CA GLY A 107 3.92 3.67 -20.08
C GLY A 107 3.52 4.13 -18.66
N SER A 108 4.29 3.72 -17.66
CA SER A 108 4.03 4.06 -16.24
C SER A 108 5.25 4.70 -15.61
N PHE A 109 5.02 5.79 -14.88
CA PHE A 109 6.03 6.44 -14.06
C PHE A 109 5.54 6.53 -12.62
N GLY A 110 6.36 6.08 -11.68
CA GLY A 110 5.99 6.06 -10.28
C GLY A 110 7.14 6.44 -9.36
N PHE A 111 6.79 6.87 -8.15
CA PHE A 111 7.73 7.33 -7.13
C PHE A 111 7.20 7.05 -5.74
N GLY A 112 8.13 6.84 -4.84
CA GLY A 112 7.87 6.44 -3.47
C GLY A 112 8.56 5.13 -3.11
N ARG A 113 8.14 4.56 -1.98
CA ARG A 113 8.65 3.28 -1.52
C ARG A 113 7.81 2.16 -2.13
N THR A 114 8.45 1.26 -2.82
CA THR A 114 7.88 -0.01 -3.28
C THR A 114 8.67 -1.17 -2.67
N GLY A 115 8.04 -2.33 -2.54
CA GLY A 115 8.68 -3.57 -2.14
C GLY A 115 9.82 -3.97 -3.08
N ALA A 116 10.09 -5.24 -3.26
CA ALA A 116 11.15 -5.64 -4.18
C ALA A 116 10.85 -5.18 -5.62
N LEU A 117 11.86 -4.61 -6.30
CA LEU A 117 11.78 -4.18 -7.70
C LEU A 117 11.21 -5.27 -8.63
N SER A 118 11.47 -6.54 -8.32
CA SER A 118 10.91 -7.69 -9.04
C SER A 118 9.39 -7.75 -9.01
N PHE A 119 8.77 -7.32 -7.91
CA PHE A 119 7.31 -7.31 -7.78
C PHE A 119 6.68 -6.16 -8.59
N ALA A 120 7.30 -4.98 -8.57
CA ALA A 120 6.86 -3.84 -9.36
C ALA A 120 6.97 -4.10 -10.87
N GLN A 121 8.03 -4.78 -11.31
CA GLN A 121 8.21 -5.16 -12.71
C GLN A 121 7.19 -6.20 -13.18
N THR A 122 6.81 -7.16 -12.34
CA THR A 122 5.79 -8.15 -12.69
C THR A 122 4.42 -7.52 -12.86
N GLN A 123 4.08 -6.52 -12.07
CA GLN A 123 2.83 -5.76 -12.21
C GLN A 123 2.79 -4.89 -13.48
N ALA A 124 3.93 -4.38 -13.92
CA ALA A 124 4.04 -3.59 -15.16
C ALA A 124 3.92 -4.45 -16.43
N ILE A 125 4.22 -5.74 -16.37
CA ILE A 125 4.17 -6.68 -17.49
C ILE A 125 2.77 -7.28 -17.69
N LEU A 126 1.93 -7.28 -16.66
CA LEU A 126 0.59 -7.91 -16.67
C LEU A 126 -0.56 -6.94 -16.92
N THR A 127 -0.29 -5.70 -17.25
CA THR A 127 -1.28 -4.68 -17.65
C THR A 127 -0.92 -4.09 -19.02
#